data_f08844fef76e6d5f45450ceda6e28963
#
_entry.id   f08844fef76e6d5f45450ceda6e28963
#
_cell.length_a   1.000
_cell.length_b   1.000
_cell.length_c   1.000
_cell.angle_alpha   90.00
_cell.angle_beta   90.00
_cell.angle_gamma   90.00
#
_symmetry.space_group_name_H-M   'P 1'
#
loop_
_entity.id
_entity.type
_entity.pdbx_description
1 polymer ?
#
loop_
_entity_poly.entity_id
_entity_poly.type
_entity_poly.pdbx_seq_one_letter_code
_entity_poly.pdbx_strand_id
1 'polypeptide(L)'
;VRAIRVETSSATILLTDPPAPKLRDRQTGEIAKDAVTGEALMTVGVVYIDEGESSLLSVTVPQSGVTDGLPVGSPVSLPGLVARPWESVFNGQARHGIAYRAAAVAPGAFPVRAEG
;
A
#
# COMPACT_ATOMS: atom_id res chain seq x y z
N VAL A 1 -6.50 -17.26 -4.02
CA VAL A 1 -5.77 -16.50 -5.01
C VAL A 1 -4.46 -15.99 -4.41
N ARG A 2 -3.42 -16.10 -5.17
CA ARG A 2 -2.11 -15.67 -4.71
C ARG A 2 -1.90 -14.18 -4.82
N ALA A 3 -1.05 -13.67 -3.96
CA ALA A 3 -0.55 -12.31 -4.12
C ALA A 3 0.39 -12.25 -5.33
N ILE A 4 0.30 -11.19 -6.09
CA ILE A 4 1.08 -11.00 -7.31
C ILE A 4 2.05 -9.85 -7.06
N ARG A 5 3.32 -10.05 -7.36
CA ARG A 5 4.31 -8.99 -7.21
C ARG A 5 4.03 -7.86 -8.19
N VAL A 6 4.16 -6.65 -7.69
CA VAL A 6 4.00 -5.45 -8.50
C VAL A 6 5.37 -4.91 -8.86
N GLU A 7 5.60 -4.70 -10.16
CA GLU A 7 6.85 -4.11 -10.62
C GLU A 7 6.81 -2.61 -10.36
N THR A 8 7.79 -2.11 -9.63
CA THR A 8 7.82 -0.70 -9.24
C THR A 8 9.04 0.06 -9.77
N SER A 9 9.93 -0.61 -10.49
CA SER A 9 11.20 -0.01 -10.87
C SER A 9 11.07 1.22 -11.78
N SER A 10 10.03 1.27 -12.60
CA SER A 10 9.79 2.40 -13.49
C SER A 10 8.72 3.35 -12.99
N ALA A 11 8.14 3.07 -11.83
CA ALA A 11 7.03 3.85 -11.31
C ALA A 11 7.52 4.96 -10.39
N THR A 12 6.77 6.05 -10.37
CA THR A 12 6.91 7.09 -9.35
C THR A 12 5.80 6.88 -8.34
N ILE A 13 6.15 6.75 -7.08
CA ILE A 13 5.18 6.54 -6.02
C ILE A 13 5.31 7.70 -5.04
N LEU A 14 4.22 8.43 -4.88
CA LEU A 14 4.20 9.59 -3.99
C LEU A 14 3.24 9.36 -2.85
N LEU A 15 3.64 9.78 -1.65
CA LEU A 15 2.80 9.64 -0.47
C LEU A 15 1.63 10.62 -0.54
N THR A 16 0.41 10.12 -0.39
CA THR A 16 -0.78 10.98 -0.33
C THR A 16 -1.39 11.01 1.06
N ASP A 17 -1.40 9.88 1.75
CA ASP A 17 -1.93 9.81 3.11
C ASP A 17 -0.89 9.18 4.03
N PRO A 18 -0.53 9.85 5.12
CA PRO A 18 0.47 9.32 6.05
C PRO A 18 0.03 7.98 6.64
N PRO A 19 0.97 7.16 7.12
CA PRO A 19 0.62 5.90 7.76
C PRO A 19 -0.33 6.12 8.94
N ALA A 20 -1.37 5.30 9.00
CA ALA A 20 -2.34 5.32 10.08
C ALA A 20 -2.70 3.87 10.44
N PRO A 21 -3.14 3.62 11.68
CA PRO A 21 -3.52 2.26 12.04
C PRO A 21 -4.64 1.74 11.16
N LYS A 22 -4.49 0.51 10.68
CA LYS A 22 -5.54 -0.12 9.90
C LYS A 22 -6.57 -0.70 10.86
N LEU A 23 -7.82 -0.28 10.73
CA LEU A 23 -8.86 -0.72 11.63
C LEU A 23 -9.46 -2.03 11.14
N ARG A 24 -9.56 -3.01 12.04
CA ARG A 24 -10.27 -4.24 11.77
C ARG A 24 -11.77 -4.02 11.98
N ASP A 25 -12.11 -3.23 13.00
CA ASP A 25 -13.48 -2.90 13.33
C ASP A 25 -13.56 -1.40 13.61
N ARG A 26 -14.32 -0.70 12.80
CA ARG A 26 -14.44 0.75 12.93
C ARG A 26 -15.25 1.15 14.16
N GLN A 27 -16.15 0.29 14.61
CA GLN A 27 -17.00 0.62 15.75
C GLN A 27 -16.23 0.53 17.07
N THR A 28 -15.36 -0.46 17.18
CA THR A 28 -14.61 -0.66 18.42
C THR A 28 -13.22 -0.01 18.39
N GLY A 29 -12.75 0.38 17.19
CA GLY A 29 -11.41 0.90 17.03
C GLY A 29 -10.33 -0.17 17.06
N GLU A 30 -10.72 -1.43 16.96
CA GLU A 30 -9.75 -2.53 16.99
C GLU A 30 -8.83 -2.48 15.78
N ILE A 31 -7.53 -2.57 16.02
CA ILE A 31 -6.52 -2.49 14.98
C ILE A 31 -6.27 -3.86 14.38
N ALA A 32 -6.20 -3.92 13.06
CA ALA A 32 -5.89 -5.16 12.35
C ALA A 32 -4.45 -5.58 12.65
N LYS A 33 -4.22 -6.89 12.77
CA LYS A 33 -2.91 -7.43 13.06
C LYS A 33 -2.56 -8.50 12.05
N ASP A 34 -1.26 -8.65 11.79
CA ASP A 34 -0.76 -9.69 10.92
C ASP A 34 -1.07 -11.05 11.53
N ALA A 35 -1.64 -11.95 10.74
CA ALA A 35 -2.05 -13.27 11.22
C ALA A 35 -0.87 -14.15 11.61
N VAL A 36 0.30 -13.89 11.07
CA VAL A 36 1.49 -14.69 11.33
C VAL A 36 2.32 -14.11 12.47
N THR A 37 2.57 -12.80 12.45
CA THR A 37 3.46 -12.18 13.42
C THR A 37 2.74 -11.54 14.60
N GLY A 38 1.45 -11.28 14.48
CA GLY A 38 0.70 -10.55 15.50
C GLY A 38 0.97 -9.05 15.50
N GLU A 39 1.78 -8.58 14.57
CA GLU A 39 2.17 -7.18 14.50
C GLU A 39 1.02 -6.31 14.01
N ALA A 40 0.88 -5.11 14.56
CA ALA A 40 -0.14 -4.17 14.11
C ALA A 40 0.11 -3.78 12.66
N LEU A 41 -0.97 -3.63 11.91
CA LEU A 41 -0.91 -3.24 10.51
C LEU A 41 -1.28 -1.77 10.35
N MET A 42 -0.61 -1.11 9.41
CA MET A 42 -0.85 0.30 9.09
C MET A 42 -1.37 0.40 7.67
N THR A 43 -2.10 1.46 7.39
CA THR A 43 -2.55 1.77 6.03
C THR A 43 -1.87 3.05 5.58
N VAL A 44 -1.34 3.02 4.37
CA VAL A 44 -0.65 4.16 3.77
C VAL A 44 -1.31 4.45 2.43
N GLY A 45 -1.61 5.71 2.16
CA GLY A 45 -2.14 6.12 0.86
C GLY A 45 -1.03 6.61 -0.04
N VAL A 46 -1.00 6.16 -1.27
CA VAL A 46 -0.01 6.59 -2.26
C VAL A 46 -0.66 6.77 -3.62
N VAL A 47 -0.03 7.57 -4.47
CA VAL A 47 -0.37 7.59 -5.88
C VAL A 47 0.76 6.87 -6.63
N TYR A 48 0.38 5.91 -7.44
CA TYR A 48 1.30 5.10 -8.24
C TYR A 48 1.21 5.62 -9.67
N ILE A 49 2.32 6.12 -10.19
CA ILE A 49 2.37 6.74 -11.52
C ILE A 49 3.34 5.97 -12.40
N ASP A 50 2.85 5.47 -13.51
CA ASP A 50 3.68 4.72 -14.46
C ASP A 50 3.13 4.92 -15.86
N GLU A 51 4.02 5.18 -16.79
CA GLU A 51 3.66 5.36 -18.20
C GLU A 51 2.53 6.37 -18.43
N GLY A 52 2.56 7.46 -17.68
CA GLY A 52 1.58 8.52 -17.83
C GLY A 52 0.23 8.25 -17.17
N GLU A 53 0.07 7.10 -16.53
CA GLU A 53 -1.15 6.78 -15.83
C GLU A 53 -0.92 6.82 -14.33
N SER A 54 -1.92 7.29 -13.59
CA SER A 54 -1.83 7.37 -12.14
C SER A 54 -2.99 6.65 -11.49
N SER A 55 -2.72 6.00 -10.36
CA SER A 55 -3.72 5.29 -9.57
C SER A 55 -3.49 5.56 -8.10
N LEU A 56 -4.58 5.79 -7.39
CA LEU A 56 -4.50 5.92 -5.94
C LEU A 56 -4.60 4.54 -5.33
N LEU A 57 -3.63 4.21 -4.47
CA LEU A 57 -3.57 2.92 -3.82
C LEU A 57 -3.59 3.09 -2.31
N SER A 58 -4.31 2.19 -1.65
CA SER A 58 -4.25 2.06 -0.20
C SER A 58 -3.44 0.80 0.08
N VAL A 59 -2.31 0.96 0.76
CA VAL A 59 -1.35 -0.13 0.94
C VAL A 59 -1.27 -0.49 2.42
N THR A 60 -1.34 -1.78 2.72
CA THR A 60 -1.18 -2.28 4.08
C THR A 60 0.28 -2.57 4.33
N VAL A 61 0.83 -2.06 5.43
CA VAL A 61 2.24 -2.20 5.79
C VAL A 61 2.33 -2.58 7.26
N PRO A 62 3.20 -3.53 7.65
CA PRO A 62 3.41 -3.79 9.08
C PRO A 62 3.99 -2.57 9.77
N GLN A 63 3.64 -2.37 11.03
CA GLN A 63 4.10 -1.20 11.78
C GLN A 63 5.62 -1.08 11.78
N SER A 64 6.34 -2.18 11.88
CA SER A 64 7.81 -2.16 11.88
C SER A 64 8.41 -1.73 10.55
N GLY A 65 7.63 -1.75 9.47
CA GLY A 65 8.10 -1.34 8.15
C GLY A 65 7.82 0.13 7.84
N VAL A 66 7.26 0.88 8.77
CA VAL A 66 6.89 2.27 8.54
C VAL A 66 8.04 3.20 8.91
N THR A 67 8.38 4.10 7.99
CA THR A 67 9.30 5.19 8.29
C THR A 67 8.47 6.41 8.69
N ASP A 68 8.71 6.93 9.88
CA ASP A 68 7.99 8.10 10.37
C ASP A 68 8.50 9.38 9.72
N GLY A 69 7.64 10.38 9.68
CA GLY A 69 8.05 11.71 9.24
C GLY A 69 8.13 11.92 7.74
N LEU A 70 7.61 10.99 6.95
CA LEU A 70 7.60 11.15 5.50
C LEU A 70 6.61 12.26 5.11
N PRO A 71 7.05 13.29 4.38
CA PRO A 71 6.13 14.36 3.98
C PRO A 71 5.13 13.90 2.93
N VAL A 72 3.91 14.40 3.02
CA VAL A 72 2.90 14.18 1.98
C VAL A 72 3.41 14.81 0.68
N GLY A 73 3.28 14.08 -0.41
CA GLY A 73 3.77 14.50 -1.72
C GLY A 73 5.20 14.08 -2.01
N SER A 74 5.90 13.50 -1.03
CA SER A 74 7.28 13.05 -1.26
C SER A 74 7.31 11.69 -1.92
N PRO A 75 8.37 11.39 -2.67
CA PRO A 75 8.52 10.06 -3.25
C PRO A 75 8.81 9.03 -2.16
N VAL A 76 8.20 7.87 -2.30
CA VAL A 76 8.40 6.76 -1.37
C VAL A 76 8.66 5.49 -2.15
N SER A 77 9.26 4.51 -1.50
CA SER A 77 9.42 3.18 -2.04
C SER A 77 8.59 2.21 -1.21
N LEU A 78 8.09 1.16 -1.86
CA LEU A 78 7.28 0.13 -1.24
C LEU A 78 7.92 -1.23 -1.48
N PRO A 79 8.97 -1.58 -0.73
CA PRO A 79 9.62 -2.86 -0.92
C PRO A 79 8.65 -4.01 -0.73
N GLY A 80 8.70 -4.97 -1.62
CA GLY A 80 7.83 -6.14 -1.52
C GLY A 80 6.38 -5.87 -1.83
N LEU A 81 6.07 -4.82 -2.59
CA LEU A 81 4.68 -4.51 -2.94
C LEU A 81 4.06 -5.67 -3.72
N VAL A 82 2.91 -6.12 -3.24
CA VAL A 82 2.15 -7.17 -3.89
C VAL A 82 0.69 -6.75 -4.01
N ALA A 83 0.04 -7.25 -5.03
CA ALA A 83 -1.38 -7.06 -5.25
C ALA A 83 -2.07 -8.40 -5.04
N ARG A 84 -3.15 -8.39 -4.27
CA ARG A 84 -3.91 -9.61 -4.00
C ARG A 84 -5.36 -9.40 -4.42
N PRO A 85 -5.80 -10.02 -5.51
CA PRO A 85 -7.22 -9.95 -5.88
C PRO A 85 -8.06 -10.65 -4.83
N TRP A 86 -9.22 -10.07 -4.54
CA TRP A 86 -10.16 -10.69 -3.62
C TRP A 86 -11.57 -10.65 -4.18
N GLU A 87 -12.38 -11.56 -3.69
CA GLU A 87 -13.76 -11.64 -4.12
C GLU A 87 -14.59 -12.05 -2.92
N SER A 88 -15.74 -11.44 -2.78
CA SER A 88 -16.67 -11.79 -1.72
C SER A 88 -18.10 -11.66 -2.22
N VAL A 89 -19.00 -12.39 -1.57
CA VAL A 89 -20.43 -12.31 -1.89
C VAL A 89 -21.15 -11.81 -0.65
N PHE A 90 -21.96 -10.77 -0.83
CA PHE A 90 -22.72 -10.19 0.25
C PHE A 90 -24.13 -9.90 -0.25
N ASN A 91 -25.13 -10.44 0.45
CA ASN A 91 -26.54 -10.31 0.05
C ASN A 91 -26.78 -10.70 -1.41
N GLY A 92 -26.14 -11.77 -1.86
CA GLY A 92 -26.31 -12.26 -3.22
C GLY A 92 -25.56 -11.48 -4.29
N GLN A 93 -24.82 -10.44 -3.88
CA GLN A 93 -24.03 -9.65 -4.83
C GLN A 93 -22.56 -9.98 -4.69
N ALA A 94 -21.93 -10.27 -5.83
CA ALA A 94 -20.50 -10.51 -5.85
C ALA A 94 -19.77 -9.17 -5.85
N ARG A 95 -18.74 -9.06 -5.01
CA ARG A 95 -17.84 -7.92 -4.98
C ARG A 95 -16.43 -8.41 -5.19
N HIS A 96 -15.65 -7.62 -5.86
CA HIS A 96 -14.24 -7.95 -6.08
C HIS A 96 -13.41 -6.69 -6.01
N GLY A 97 -12.14 -6.86 -5.75
CA GLY A 97 -11.21 -5.75 -5.70
C GLY A 97 -9.80 -6.26 -5.59
N ILE A 98 -8.87 -5.35 -5.38
CA ILE A 98 -7.46 -5.67 -5.24
C ILE A 98 -6.98 -5.04 -3.95
N ALA A 99 -6.38 -5.86 -3.08
CA ALA A 99 -5.73 -5.38 -1.87
C ALA A 99 -4.23 -5.29 -2.12
N TYR A 100 -3.61 -4.22 -1.66
CA TYR A 100 -2.17 -4.02 -1.82
C TYR A 100 -1.48 -4.13 -0.47
N ARG A 101 -0.32 -4.75 -0.46
CA ARG A 101 0.48 -4.91 0.75
C ARG A 101 1.95 -4.77 0.39
N ALA A 102 2.70 -4.14 1.28
CA ALA A 102 4.15 -4.02 1.14
C ALA A 102 4.83 -4.37 2.45
N ALA A 103 6.10 -4.73 2.39
CA ALA A 103 6.87 -5.02 3.59
C ALA A 103 7.22 -3.75 4.35
N ALA A 104 7.32 -2.63 3.65
CA ALA A 104 7.72 -1.36 4.25
C ALA A 104 7.27 -0.19 3.39
N VAL A 105 7.27 1.00 3.99
CA VAL A 105 7.19 2.25 3.26
C VAL A 105 8.39 3.08 3.71
N ALA A 106 9.20 3.51 2.77
CA ALA A 106 10.46 4.18 3.04
C ALA A 106 10.65 5.35 2.09
N PRO A 107 11.59 6.25 2.39
CA PRO A 107 11.88 7.32 1.44
C PRO A 107 12.30 6.75 0.09
N GLY A 108 11.78 7.31 -0.98
CA GLY A 108 12.12 6.92 -2.33
C GLY A 108 12.80 8.07 -3.08
N ALA A 109 12.88 7.91 -4.36
CA ALA A 109 13.42 8.94 -5.23
C ALA A 109 12.63 8.95 -6.53
N PHE A 110 12.64 10.10 -7.20
CA PHE A 110 12.06 10.14 -8.53
C PHE A 110 12.95 9.33 -9.47
N PRO A 111 12.36 8.58 -10.40
CA PRO A 111 13.18 7.84 -11.36
C PRO A 111 14.09 8.79 -12.14
N VAL A 112 15.33 8.36 -12.33
CA VAL A 112 16.27 9.13 -13.14
C VAL A 112 15.92 8.87 -14.58
N ARG A 113 15.62 9.95 -15.31
CA ARG A 113 15.37 9.81 -16.72
C ARG A 113 16.68 9.76 -17.46
N ALA A 114 16.75 8.80 -18.37
CA ALA A 114 17.86 8.80 -19.30
C ALA A 114 17.59 9.92 -20.29
N GLU A 115 17.99 11.15 -20.01
CA GLU A 115 17.65 12.14 -20.85
C GLU A 115 18.63 12.56 -21.64
N GLY A 116 18.22 12.71 -22.70
CA GLY A 116 19.06 13.33 -23.62
C GLY A 116 19.21 14.72 -23.18
#